data_1ddcd1a7e72f3c9c3114e516d86e5825
#
_entry.id   1ddcd1a7e72f3c9c3114e516d86e5825
#
_cell.length_a   1.000
_cell.length_b   1.000
_cell.length_c   1.000
_cell.angle_alpha   90.00
_cell.angle_beta   90.00
_cell.angle_gamma   90.00
#
_symmetry.space_group_name_H-M   'P 1'
#
loop_
_entity.id
_entity.type
_entity.pdbx_description
1 polymer ?
#
loop_
_entity_poly.entity_id
_entity_poly.type
_entity_poly.pdbx_seq_one_letter_code
_entity_poly.pdbx_strand_id
1 'polypeptide(L)'
;MTTEAERGEIYTEKLMNMILDVIDDIIIIHDSQHTITWMNRAAEKAFGISSDEVIGMKCYTLFGNTVPCSDCTVSNLGFGPRSKTVRRVIPRTGRSYDCSTIPYIEDGQIKMVVQHLREPHVDG
;
A
#
# COMPACT_ATOMS: atom_id res chain seq x y z
N MET A 1 -3.87 31.48 11.68
CA MET A 1 -4.61 30.87 12.77
C MET A 1 -5.34 29.63 12.29
N THR A 2 -5.06 28.49 12.90
CA THR A 2 -5.66 27.21 12.48
C THR A 2 -7.09 27.11 13.01
N THR A 3 -8.04 26.69 12.19
CA THR A 3 -9.41 26.42 12.63
C THR A 3 -9.47 25.12 13.44
N GLU A 4 -10.56 24.89 14.15
CA GLU A 4 -10.75 23.61 14.88
C GLU A 4 -10.74 22.43 13.91
N ALA A 5 -11.37 22.58 12.75
CA ALA A 5 -11.40 21.52 11.73
C ALA A 5 -10.00 21.20 11.23
N GLU A 6 -9.18 22.23 10.96
CA GLU A 6 -7.80 22.04 10.52
C GLU A 6 -6.95 21.37 11.58
N ARG A 7 -7.13 21.75 12.86
CA ARG A 7 -6.43 21.11 13.96
C ARG A 7 -6.84 19.65 14.13
N GLY A 8 -8.11 19.36 13.93
CA GLY A 8 -8.62 17.98 13.98
C GLY A 8 -8.05 17.13 12.87
N GLU A 9 -7.95 17.66 11.66
CA GLU A 9 -7.34 16.96 10.52
C GLU A 9 -5.87 16.67 10.76
N ILE A 10 -5.09 17.64 11.24
CA ILE A 10 -3.68 17.47 11.55
C ILE A 10 -3.49 16.41 12.65
N TYR A 11 -4.33 16.45 13.68
CA TYR A 11 -4.27 15.48 14.77
C TYR A 11 -4.58 14.08 14.27
N THR A 12 -5.60 13.94 13.45
CA THR A 12 -5.99 12.64 12.87
C THR A 12 -4.89 12.08 11.98
N GLU A 13 -4.29 12.91 11.14
CA GLU A 13 -3.18 12.51 10.28
C GLU A 13 -1.99 12.01 11.10
N LYS A 14 -1.61 12.75 12.14
CA LYS A 14 -0.51 12.35 13.02
C LYS A 14 -0.81 11.03 13.72
N LEU A 15 -2.03 10.87 14.22
CA LEU A 15 -2.43 9.64 14.90
C LEU A 15 -2.38 8.45 13.95
N MET A 16 -2.89 8.60 12.73
CA MET A 16 -2.83 7.55 11.72
C MET A 16 -1.39 7.17 11.39
N ASN A 17 -0.53 8.16 11.20
CA ASN A 17 0.88 7.90 10.91
C ASN A 17 1.55 7.13 12.05
N MET A 18 1.26 7.50 13.30
CA MET A 18 1.80 6.78 14.46
C MET A 18 1.32 5.33 14.49
N ILE A 19 0.05 5.10 14.25
CA ILE A 19 -0.53 3.75 14.22
C ILE A 19 0.08 2.92 13.10
N LEU A 20 0.16 3.48 11.90
CA LEU A 20 0.69 2.77 10.73
C LEU A 20 2.18 2.48 10.86
N ASP A 21 2.92 3.33 11.57
CA ASP A 21 4.35 3.13 11.78
C ASP A 21 4.67 2.05 12.83
N VAL A 22 3.74 1.72 13.73
CA VAL A 22 3.97 0.64 14.70
C VAL A 22 3.49 -0.71 14.18
N ILE A 23 2.83 -0.74 13.04
CA ILE A 23 2.40 -1.99 12.41
C ILE A 23 3.59 -2.61 11.69
N ASP A 24 3.86 -3.89 11.99
CA ASP A 24 4.98 -4.62 11.38
C ASP A 24 4.69 -5.10 9.96
N ASP A 25 3.44 -5.14 9.56
CA ASP A 25 3.07 -5.51 8.21
C ASP A 25 3.37 -4.37 7.24
N ILE A 26 3.68 -4.71 6.01
CA ILE A 26 3.97 -3.73 4.95
C ILE A 26 2.67 -3.08 4.49
N ILE A 27 2.63 -1.76 4.49
CA ILE A 27 1.49 -0.99 3.98
C ILE A 27 2.01 0.02 2.95
N ILE A 28 1.44 -0.05 1.75
CA ILE A 28 1.78 0.84 0.65
C ILE A 28 0.49 1.42 0.10
N ILE A 29 0.47 2.71 -0.16
CA ILE A 29 -0.68 3.39 -0.77
C ILE A 29 -0.25 3.90 -2.15
N HIS A 30 -1.06 3.60 -3.15
CA HIS A 30 -0.84 4.10 -4.50
C HIS A 30 -2.16 4.57 -5.12
N ASP A 31 -2.07 5.30 -6.22
CA ASP A 31 -3.25 5.77 -6.96
C ASP A 31 -3.71 4.71 -7.99
N SER A 32 -4.71 5.07 -8.80
CA SER A 32 -5.23 4.18 -9.83
C SER A 32 -4.25 3.90 -10.97
N GLN A 33 -3.18 4.69 -11.05
CA GLN A 33 -2.10 4.52 -12.03
C GLN A 33 -0.93 3.73 -11.47
N HIS A 34 -1.09 3.10 -10.32
CA HIS A 34 -0.04 2.35 -9.59
C HIS A 34 1.08 3.24 -9.06
N THR A 35 0.91 4.55 -9.02
CA THR A 35 1.93 5.46 -8.51
C THR A 35 1.85 5.54 -7.00
N ILE A 36 2.96 5.20 -6.33
CA ILE A 36 3.04 5.18 -4.87
C ILE A 36 2.98 6.60 -4.32
N THR A 37 2.11 6.80 -3.33
CA THR A 37 1.96 8.07 -2.64
C THR A 37 2.41 8.01 -1.18
N TRP A 38 2.48 6.82 -0.61
CA TRP A 38 2.88 6.65 0.79
C TRP A 38 3.24 5.19 1.08
N MET A 39 4.15 4.97 2.02
CA MET A 39 4.37 3.64 2.59
C MET A 39 4.84 3.77 4.05
N ASN A 40 4.61 2.72 4.84
CA ASN A 40 4.98 2.75 6.25
C ASN A 40 6.43 2.31 6.46
N ARG A 41 6.86 2.35 7.74
CA ARG A 41 8.22 2.00 8.13
C ARG A 41 8.57 0.54 7.82
N ALA A 42 7.62 -0.37 8.02
CA ALA A 42 7.86 -1.78 7.72
C ALA A 42 8.17 -1.98 6.23
N ALA A 43 7.52 -1.23 5.35
CA ALA A 43 7.80 -1.26 3.92
C ALA A 43 9.22 -0.73 3.63
N GLU A 44 9.62 0.36 4.28
CA GLU A 44 10.97 0.90 4.11
C GLU A 44 12.03 -0.15 4.47
N LYS A 45 11.82 -0.84 5.58
CA LYS A 45 12.75 -1.89 6.02
C LYS A 45 12.78 -3.08 5.08
N ALA A 46 11.60 -3.53 4.66
CA ALA A 46 11.50 -4.72 3.81
C ALA A 46 12.10 -4.49 2.43
N PHE A 47 11.88 -3.32 1.85
CA PHE A 47 12.34 -3.02 0.49
C PHE A 47 13.69 -2.31 0.44
N GLY A 48 14.19 -1.84 1.58
CA GLY A 48 15.48 -1.17 1.62
C GLY A 48 15.50 0.19 0.92
N ILE A 49 14.38 0.89 0.94
CA ILE A 49 14.24 2.20 0.28
C ILE A 49 13.44 3.12 1.21
N SER A 50 13.77 4.40 1.20
CA SER A 50 13.05 5.36 2.04
C SER A 50 11.71 5.76 1.43
N SER A 51 10.79 6.22 2.29
CA SER A 51 9.49 6.72 1.84
C SER A 51 9.64 7.88 0.85
N ASP A 52 10.63 8.75 1.08
CA ASP A 52 10.85 9.90 0.20
C ASP A 52 11.30 9.48 -1.20
N GLU A 53 12.11 8.43 -1.28
CA GLU A 53 12.59 7.93 -2.56
C GLU A 53 11.52 7.16 -3.35
N VAL A 54 10.60 6.52 -2.63
CA VAL A 54 9.60 5.65 -3.27
C VAL A 54 8.44 6.41 -3.87
N ILE A 55 8.13 7.59 -3.33
CA ILE A 55 7.02 8.41 -3.82
C ILE A 55 7.22 8.73 -5.30
N GLY A 56 6.20 8.46 -6.11
CA GLY A 56 6.26 8.64 -7.55
C GLY A 56 6.69 7.40 -8.31
N MET A 57 7.23 6.38 -7.64
CA MET A 57 7.53 5.10 -8.27
C MET A 57 6.25 4.30 -8.49
N LYS A 58 6.26 3.42 -9.47
CA LYS A 58 5.17 2.47 -9.66
C LYS A 58 5.29 1.33 -8.65
N CYS A 59 4.17 0.84 -8.13
CA CYS A 59 4.20 -0.23 -7.15
C CYS A 59 4.84 -1.50 -7.70
N TYR A 60 4.59 -1.83 -8.96
CA TYR A 60 5.21 -3.00 -9.58
C TYR A 60 6.73 -2.83 -9.73
N THR A 61 7.21 -1.60 -9.94
CA THR A 61 8.65 -1.31 -9.99
C THR A 61 9.29 -1.52 -8.63
N LEU A 62 8.63 -1.08 -7.57
CA LEU A 62 9.10 -1.32 -6.21
C LEU A 62 9.22 -2.81 -5.92
N PHE A 63 8.27 -3.61 -6.41
CA PHE A 63 8.29 -5.06 -6.23
C PHE A 63 9.37 -5.76 -7.05
N GLY A 64 9.98 -5.08 -8.00
CA GLY A 64 11.01 -5.64 -8.88
C GLY A 64 10.49 -6.11 -10.22
N ASN A 65 9.29 -5.69 -10.61
CA ASN A 65 8.67 -6.03 -11.88
C ASN A 65 8.71 -4.84 -12.85
N THR A 66 8.61 -5.11 -14.15
CA THR A 66 8.60 -4.06 -15.17
C THR A 66 7.19 -3.71 -15.62
N VAL A 67 6.22 -4.56 -15.31
CA VAL A 67 4.81 -4.38 -15.67
C VAL A 67 3.96 -4.73 -14.44
N PRO A 68 2.71 -4.28 -14.39
CA PRO A 68 1.80 -4.65 -13.30
C PRO A 68 1.70 -6.17 -13.17
N CYS A 69 1.49 -6.64 -11.94
CA CYS A 69 1.32 -8.07 -11.69
C CYS A 69 0.12 -8.59 -12.48
N SER A 70 0.24 -9.80 -13.03
CA SER A 70 -0.83 -10.40 -13.83
C SER A 70 -2.13 -10.58 -13.03
N ASP A 71 -2.00 -10.74 -11.72
CA ASP A 71 -3.13 -10.87 -10.79
C ASP A 71 -3.43 -9.57 -10.05
N CYS A 72 -2.94 -8.43 -10.56
CA CYS A 72 -3.14 -7.14 -9.92
C CYS A 72 -4.63 -6.78 -9.88
N THR A 73 -5.14 -6.58 -8.66
CA THR A 73 -6.54 -6.28 -8.45
C THR A 73 -6.96 -4.96 -9.12
N VAL A 74 -6.08 -3.98 -9.15
CA VAL A 74 -6.35 -2.68 -9.77
C VAL A 74 -6.54 -2.81 -11.27
N SER A 75 -5.65 -3.58 -11.93
CA SER A 75 -5.73 -3.79 -13.39
C SER A 75 -6.91 -4.67 -13.78
N ASN A 76 -7.32 -5.57 -12.88
CA ASN A 76 -8.37 -6.54 -13.13
C ASN A 76 -9.67 -6.22 -12.40
N LEU A 77 -9.81 -5.00 -11.91
CA LEU A 77 -11.03 -4.59 -11.26
C LEU A 77 -12.19 -4.61 -12.24
N GLY A 78 -12.77 -5.79 -12.34
CA GLY A 78 -14.11 -5.88 -12.87
C GLY A 78 -15.07 -5.35 -11.84
N PHE A 79 -14.82 -4.45 -11.04
CA PHE A 79 -15.75 -3.69 -10.26
C PHE A 79 -16.30 -4.27 -8.99
N GLY A 80 -15.85 -3.79 -7.93
CA GLY A 80 -16.44 -3.92 -6.64
C GLY A 80 -15.52 -3.33 -5.61
N PRO A 81 -16.05 -2.74 -4.54
CA PRO A 81 -15.25 -2.19 -3.46
C PRO A 81 -14.64 -3.28 -2.58
N ARG A 82 -14.50 -4.48 -3.10
CA ARG A 82 -14.04 -5.62 -2.31
C ARG A 82 -12.53 -5.74 -2.31
N SER A 83 -11.97 -5.92 -1.12
CA SER A 83 -10.58 -6.31 -0.99
C SER A 83 -10.38 -7.73 -1.53
N LYS A 84 -9.19 -7.98 -2.07
CA LYS A 84 -8.80 -9.29 -2.55
C LYS A 84 -7.45 -9.64 -1.95
N THR A 85 -7.28 -10.87 -1.51
CA THR A 85 -6.02 -11.36 -0.97
C THR A 85 -5.44 -12.43 -1.89
N VAL A 86 -4.19 -12.24 -2.27
CA VAL A 86 -3.46 -13.15 -3.15
C VAL A 86 -2.08 -13.41 -2.55
N ARG A 87 -1.64 -14.66 -2.53
CA ARG A 87 -0.27 -14.98 -2.14
C ARG A 87 0.67 -14.72 -3.31
N ARG A 88 1.75 -14.01 -3.03
CA ARG A 88 2.66 -13.54 -4.08
C ARG A 88 4.09 -13.53 -3.60
N VAL A 89 5.01 -13.96 -4.47
CA VAL A 89 6.44 -13.77 -4.23
C VAL A 89 6.82 -12.40 -4.76
N ILE A 90 7.47 -11.59 -3.94
CA ILE A 90 7.93 -10.27 -4.34
C ILE A 90 9.40 -10.39 -4.75
N PRO A 91 9.74 -10.21 -6.05
CA PRO A 91 11.12 -10.42 -6.52
C PRO A 91 12.15 -9.62 -5.75
N ARG A 92 11.85 -8.38 -5.40
CA ARG A 92 12.80 -7.52 -4.70
C ARG A 92 13.23 -8.06 -3.35
N THR A 93 12.35 -8.71 -2.62
CA THR A 93 12.67 -9.28 -1.30
C THR A 93 12.95 -10.77 -1.36
N GLY A 94 12.52 -11.45 -2.42
CA GLY A 94 12.61 -12.90 -2.53
C GLY A 94 11.66 -13.65 -1.59
N ARG A 95 10.77 -12.95 -0.91
CA ARG A 95 9.87 -13.54 0.07
C ARG A 95 8.44 -13.59 -0.44
N SER A 96 7.66 -14.51 0.12
CA SER A 96 6.24 -14.64 -0.16
C SER A 96 5.44 -13.82 0.85
N TYR A 97 4.38 -13.18 0.36
CA TYR A 97 3.47 -12.40 1.19
C TYR A 97 2.03 -12.72 0.82
N ASP A 98 1.15 -12.63 1.79
CA ASP A 98 -0.27 -12.54 1.53
C ASP A 98 -0.58 -11.07 1.27
N CYS A 99 -0.88 -10.75 0.02
CA CYS A 99 -1.10 -9.37 -0.43
C CYS A 99 -2.59 -9.09 -0.50
N SER A 100 -3.05 -8.16 0.32
CA SER A 100 -4.44 -7.71 0.29
C SER A 100 -4.49 -6.34 -0.37
N THR A 101 -5.34 -6.22 -1.37
CA THR A 101 -5.54 -4.97 -2.11
C THR A 101 -6.89 -4.40 -1.76
N ILE A 102 -6.91 -3.20 -1.22
CA ILE A 102 -8.12 -2.55 -0.73
C ILE A 102 -8.31 -1.24 -1.49
N PRO A 103 -9.24 -1.21 -2.47
CA PRO A 103 -9.48 0.03 -3.22
C PRO A 103 -10.41 0.97 -2.45
N TYR A 104 -10.11 2.26 -2.52
CA TYR A 104 -11.03 3.30 -2.08
C TYR A 104 -11.69 3.91 -3.31
N ILE A 105 -12.99 3.76 -3.38
CA ILE A 105 -13.78 4.19 -4.54
C ILE A 105 -14.68 5.36 -4.11
N GLU A 106 -14.67 6.41 -4.91
CA GLU A 106 -15.50 7.60 -4.71
C GLU A 106 -16.03 8.03 -6.06
N ASP A 107 -17.33 8.27 -6.15
CA ASP A 107 -18.00 8.66 -7.39
C ASP A 107 -17.74 7.69 -8.55
N GLY A 108 -17.67 6.39 -8.26
CA GLY A 108 -17.43 5.35 -9.24
C GLY A 108 -16.00 5.26 -9.73
N GLN A 109 -15.09 6.00 -9.11
CA GLN A 109 -13.67 6.03 -9.51
C GLN A 109 -12.78 5.59 -8.36
N ILE A 110 -11.70 4.88 -8.70
CA ILE A 110 -10.68 4.53 -7.71
C ILE A 110 -9.85 5.77 -7.42
N LYS A 111 -9.85 6.20 -6.17
CA LYS A 111 -9.08 7.37 -5.74
C LYS A 111 -7.74 6.97 -5.14
N MET A 112 -7.70 5.85 -4.45
CA MET A 112 -6.46 5.29 -3.93
C MET A 112 -6.63 3.80 -3.67
N VAL A 113 -5.52 3.12 -3.53
CA VAL A 113 -5.48 1.69 -3.24
C VAL A 113 -4.49 1.46 -2.11
N VAL A 114 -4.92 0.71 -1.10
CA VAL A 114 -4.04 0.29 -0.01
C VAL A 114 -3.59 -1.13 -0.30
N GLN A 115 -2.28 -1.33 -0.35
CA GLN A 115 -1.67 -2.66 -0.45
C GLN A 115 -1.19 -3.04 0.95
N HIS A 116 -1.68 -4.15 1.46
CA HIS A 116 -1.29 -4.69 2.74
C HIS A 116 -0.60 -6.02 2.49
N LEU A 117 0.69 -6.11 2.83
CA LEU A 117 1.49 -7.30 2.61
C LEU A 117 1.88 -7.89 3.96
N ARG A 118 1.53 -9.14 4.16
CA ARG A 118 1.79 -9.85 5.40
C ARG A 118 2.55 -11.12 5.11
N GLU A 119 3.62 -11.40 5.85
CA GLU A 119 4.31 -12.67 5.72
C GLU A 119 3.37 -13.78 6.16
N PRO A 120 3.28 -14.88 5.35
CA PRO A 120 2.42 -15.98 5.73
C PRO A 120 2.81 -16.55 7.09
N HIS A 121 1.81 -16.86 7.89
CA HIS A 121 2.07 -17.47 9.19
C HIS A 121 2.57 -18.89 8.96
N VAL A 122 3.79 -19.16 9.43
CA VAL A 122 4.35 -20.49 9.34
C VAL A 122 4.07 -21.18 10.67
N ASP A 123 3.17 -22.15 10.65
CA ASP A 123 2.97 -23.04 11.78
C ASP A 123 4.22 -23.90 11.88
N GLY A 124 5.07 -23.51 12.79
CA GLY A 124 6.38 -24.12 13.02
C GLY A 124 6.37 -25.53 13.49
#